data_69a566f3d2eb92a81808943354251001
#
_entry.id   69a566f3d2eb92a81808943354251001
#
_cell.length_a   1.000
_cell.length_b   1.000
_cell.length_c   1.000
_cell.angle_alpha   90.00
_cell.angle_beta   90.00
_cell.angle_gamma   90.00
#
_symmetry.space_group_name_H-M   'P 1'
#
loop_
_entity.id
_entity.type
_entity.pdbx_description
1 polymer ?
#
loop_
_entity_poly.entity_id
_entity_poly.type
_entity_poly.pdbx_seq_one_letter_code
_entity_poly.pdbx_strand_id
1 'polypeptide(L)'
;MLEICYTTSDLKNTKSYLLNRYRKLDIVVQNPREGEFITVKSYKHDGSLHRTWRDSMILKTSDQAIIACNDHTLVTESDGRRWLTREPALLYYHKHYWFNIVTMIRQKGISYYCNLASPYVLDAEALKYIDYDLDIKIFPDGEKRLLDVDEYELHRRQMHYSKEIDQILKANVEILVDWINNKKGPFSPEYVDLWYERYIQLTYRKS
;
A
#
# COMPACT_ATOMS: atom_id res chain seq x y z
N MET A 1 17.14 23.00 12.34
CA MET A 1 16.55 22.57 11.06
C MET A 1 17.64 21.75 10.34
N LEU A 2 17.65 20.43 10.56
CA LEU A 2 18.60 19.51 9.93
C LEU A 2 17.86 18.88 8.75
N GLU A 3 18.22 19.29 7.55
CA GLU A 3 17.82 18.60 6.33
C GLU A 3 18.51 17.23 6.30
N ILE A 4 17.76 16.17 6.57
CA ILE A 4 18.24 14.82 6.39
C ILE A 4 18.06 14.49 4.90
N CYS A 5 19.09 14.76 4.11
CA CYS A 5 19.20 14.28 2.73
C CYS A 5 19.50 12.77 2.77
N TYR A 6 18.49 11.93 2.54
CA TYR A 6 18.73 10.53 2.23
C TYR A 6 19.45 10.43 0.88
N THR A 7 20.63 9.83 0.86
CA THR A 7 21.34 9.63 -0.39
C THR A 7 20.69 8.50 -1.17
N THR A 8 20.74 8.59 -2.50
CA THR A 8 20.24 7.55 -3.43
C THR A 8 20.91 6.17 -3.22
N SER A 9 22.03 6.12 -2.47
CA SER A 9 22.73 4.89 -2.09
C SER A 9 21.98 4.08 -1.02
N ASP A 10 21.33 4.73 -0.04
CA ASP A 10 20.66 4.05 1.07
C ASP A 10 19.37 3.38 0.59
N LEU A 11 18.65 4.03 -0.32
CA LEU A 11 17.48 3.47 -1.01
C LEU A 11 17.86 2.29 -1.93
N LYS A 12 19.06 2.32 -2.53
CA LYS A 12 19.55 1.23 -3.39
C LYS A 12 19.87 -0.03 -2.58
N ASN A 13 20.40 0.09 -1.38
CA ASN A 13 20.76 -1.06 -0.53
C ASN A 13 19.52 -1.80 -0.01
N THR A 14 18.47 -1.09 0.40
CA THR A 14 17.21 -1.71 0.84
C THR A 14 16.48 -2.40 -0.33
N LYS A 15 16.50 -1.78 -1.51
CA LYS A 15 15.98 -2.38 -2.74
C LYS A 15 16.77 -3.63 -3.14
N SER A 16 18.09 -3.62 -2.96
CA SER A 16 18.96 -4.77 -3.18
C SER A 16 18.68 -5.92 -2.22
N TYR A 17 18.40 -5.65 -0.94
CA TYR A 17 18.06 -6.66 0.05
C TYR A 17 16.74 -7.38 -0.29
N LEU A 18 15.71 -6.64 -0.66
CA LEU A 18 14.42 -7.19 -1.10
C LEU A 18 14.57 -7.93 -2.44
N LEU A 19 15.30 -7.37 -3.41
CA LEU A 19 15.53 -7.97 -4.72
C LEU A 19 16.39 -9.26 -4.65
N ASN A 20 17.41 -9.33 -3.79
CA ASN A 20 18.26 -10.51 -3.66
C ASN A 20 17.54 -11.71 -3.04
N ARG A 21 16.55 -11.49 -2.20
CA ARG A 21 15.73 -12.58 -1.63
C ARG A 21 14.74 -13.17 -2.66
N TYR A 22 14.46 -12.44 -3.75
CA TYR A 22 13.51 -12.82 -4.82
C TYR A 22 14.15 -13.02 -6.20
N ARG A 23 15.48 -12.84 -6.36
CA ARG A 23 16.20 -13.15 -7.60
C ARG A 23 16.37 -14.65 -7.77
N LYS A 24 15.33 -15.30 -8.31
CA LYS A 24 15.50 -16.51 -9.12
C LYS A 24 14.49 -16.45 -10.26
N LEU A 25 15.01 -16.21 -11.45
CA LEU A 25 14.42 -16.11 -12.79
C LEU A 25 14.36 -14.66 -13.30
N ASP A 26 15.07 -14.42 -14.41
CA ASP A 26 14.97 -13.21 -15.24
C ASP A 26 13.62 -13.17 -16.00
N ILE A 27 12.52 -13.17 -15.24
CA ILE A 27 11.22 -12.89 -15.81
C ILE A 27 11.12 -11.38 -15.89
N VAL A 28 11.10 -10.83 -17.09
CA VAL A 28 10.74 -9.44 -17.32
C VAL A 28 9.30 -9.27 -16.85
N VAL A 29 9.13 -8.81 -15.63
CA VAL A 29 7.80 -8.53 -15.10
C VAL A 29 7.26 -7.30 -15.83
N GLN A 30 6.33 -7.54 -16.74
CA GLN A 30 5.62 -6.44 -17.38
C GLN A 30 4.75 -5.72 -16.35
N ASN A 31 4.78 -4.39 -16.39
CA ASN A 31 3.84 -3.61 -15.58
C ASN A 31 2.41 -3.97 -15.98
N PRO A 32 1.52 -4.20 -15.01
CA PRO A 32 0.13 -4.55 -15.29
C PRO A 32 -0.56 -3.39 -16.01
N ARG A 33 -1.40 -3.72 -16.97
CA ARG A 33 -2.13 -2.75 -17.79
C ARG A 33 -3.42 -2.33 -17.11
N GLU A 34 -3.90 -1.19 -17.49
CA GLU A 34 -5.20 -0.72 -17.07
C GLU A 34 -6.31 -1.72 -17.41
N GLY A 35 -7.18 -1.98 -16.45
CA GLY A 35 -8.27 -2.96 -16.55
C GLY A 35 -7.84 -4.41 -16.30
N GLU A 36 -6.56 -4.73 -16.17
CA GLU A 36 -6.11 -6.05 -15.73
C GLU A 36 -6.34 -6.23 -14.23
N PHE A 37 -6.45 -7.48 -13.80
CA PHE A 37 -6.58 -7.83 -12.39
C PHE A 37 -5.26 -8.40 -11.88
N ILE A 38 -4.88 -7.99 -10.69
CA ILE A 38 -3.70 -8.52 -9.99
C ILE A 38 -4.08 -9.03 -8.60
N THR A 39 -3.31 -9.98 -8.11
CA THR A 39 -3.32 -10.34 -6.69
C THR A 39 -2.40 -9.39 -5.93
N VAL A 40 -2.84 -8.94 -4.75
CA VAL A 40 -2.00 -8.18 -3.81
C VAL A 40 -1.71 -9.07 -2.60
N LYS A 41 -0.45 -9.11 -2.16
CA LYS A 41 -0.02 -9.88 -0.99
C LYS A 41 0.77 -9.00 -0.02
N SER A 42 0.37 -8.95 1.24
CA SER A 42 1.17 -8.36 2.30
C SER A 42 1.88 -9.45 3.10
N TYR A 43 3.07 -9.13 3.55
CA TYR A 43 3.92 -9.99 4.36
C TYR A 43 4.34 -9.24 5.62
N LYS A 44 4.62 -9.96 6.71
CA LYS A 44 5.31 -9.38 7.85
C LYS A 44 6.83 -9.36 7.61
N HIS A 45 7.56 -8.67 8.47
CA HIS A 45 9.00 -8.49 8.31
C HIS A 45 9.80 -9.81 8.30
N ASP A 46 9.32 -10.82 9.00
CA ASP A 46 9.92 -12.17 9.03
C ASP A 46 9.66 -12.98 7.73
N GLY A 47 8.87 -12.43 6.82
CA GLY A 47 8.50 -13.06 5.54
C GLY A 47 7.25 -13.92 5.62
N SER A 48 6.57 -14.00 6.75
CA SER A 48 5.28 -14.69 6.87
C SER A 48 4.21 -13.95 6.05
N LEU A 49 3.36 -14.70 5.35
CA LEU A 49 2.23 -14.13 4.61
C LEU A 49 1.21 -13.62 5.62
N HIS A 50 0.87 -12.33 5.53
CA HIS A 50 -0.10 -11.70 6.40
C HIS A 50 -1.49 -11.72 5.78
N ARG A 51 -1.64 -11.22 4.54
CA ARG A 51 -2.95 -11.08 3.89
C ARG A 51 -2.83 -11.14 2.37
N THR A 52 -3.87 -11.67 1.72
CA THR A 52 -3.97 -11.71 0.25
C THR A 52 -5.30 -11.11 -0.19
N TRP A 53 -5.26 -10.20 -1.16
CA TRP A 53 -6.43 -9.68 -1.87
C TRP A 53 -6.38 -10.20 -3.30
N ARG A 54 -7.47 -10.83 -3.74
CA ARG A 54 -7.60 -11.31 -5.12
C ARG A 54 -8.28 -10.26 -5.98
N ASP A 55 -7.91 -10.26 -7.27
CA ASP A 55 -8.65 -9.54 -8.30
C ASP A 55 -8.77 -8.02 -8.05
N SER A 56 -7.68 -7.39 -7.61
CA SER A 56 -7.56 -5.93 -7.59
C SER A 56 -7.44 -5.41 -9.03
N MET A 57 -8.41 -4.59 -9.49
CA MET A 57 -8.41 -4.03 -10.84
C MET A 57 -7.40 -2.89 -10.93
N ILE A 58 -6.50 -2.95 -11.90
CA ILE A 58 -5.56 -1.87 -12.19
C ILE A 58 -6.27 -0.72 -12.88
N LEU A 59 -6.16 0.47 -12.31
CA LEU A 59 -6.67 1.71 -12.90
C LEU A 59 -5.57 2.50 -13.60
N LYS A 60 -4.35 2.45 -13.08
CA LYS A 60 -3.17 3.06 -13.68
C LYS A 60 -1.89 2.43 -13.18
N THR A 61 -0.93 2.27 -14.07
CA THR A 61 0.47 2.02 -13.74
C THR A 61 1.33 3.15 -14.27
N SER A 62 2.20 3.67 -13.44
CA SER A 62 3.17 4.73 -13.78
C SER A 62 4.55 4.37 -13.25
N ASP A 63 5.56 5.21 -13.59
CA ASP A 63 6.91 5.03 -13.07
C ASP A 63 7.01 5.24 -11.55
N GLN A 64 6.05 5.93 -10.96
CA GLN A 64 6.05 6.27 -9.54
C GLN A 64 5.09 5.41 -8.70
N ALA A 65 3.94 5.04 -9.26
CA ALA A 65 2.87 4.42 -8.48
C ALA A 65 1.98 3.51 -9.31
N ILE A 66 1.31 2.59 -8.61
CA ILE A 66 0.17 1.82 -9.12
C ILE A 66 -1.08 2.29 -8.38
N ILE A 67 -2.14 2.53 -9.16
CA ILE A 67 -3.48 2.80 -8.65
C ILE A 67 -4.36 1.62 -9.05
N ALA A 68 -5.06 1.05 -8.08
CA ALA A 68 -5.96 -0.07 -8.29
C ALA A 68 -7.29 0.15 -7.55
N CYS A 69 -8.27 -0.70 -7.81
CA CYS A 69 -9.54 -0.71 -7.10
C CYS A 69 -9.88 -2.13 -6.64
N ASN A 70 -10.31 -2.23 -5.40
CA ASN A 70 -10.97 -3.40 -4.84
C ASN A 70 -12.48 -3.13 -4.77
N ASP A 71 -13.28 -4.07 -5.25
CA ASP A 71 -14.73 -4.07 -5.05
C ASP A 71 -15.21 -5.52 -4.98
N HIS A 72 -15.88 -5.89 -3.88
CA HIS A 72 -16.26 -7.28 -3.59
C HIS A 72 -15.06 -8.25 -3.72
N THR A 73 -13.88 -7.78 -3.35
CA THR A 73 -12.61 -8.49 -3.48
C THR A 73 -12.49 -9.56 -2.39
N LEU A 74 -12.13 -10.78 -2.77
CA LEU A 74 -11.88 -11.86 -1.83
C LEU A 74 -10.55 -11.61 -1.09
N VAL A 75 -10.66 -11.54 0.24
CA VAL A 75 -9.52 -11.41 1.15
C VAL A 75 -9.29 -12.74 1.87
N THR A 76 -8.04 -13.15 1.96
CA THR A 76 -7.61 -14.31 2.75
C THR A 76 -6.60 -13.85 3.79
N GLU A 77 -6.89 -14.09 5.06
CA GLU A 77 -6.02 -13.80 6.21
C GLU A 77 -4.94 -14.88 6.38
N SER A 78 -3.92 -14.60 7.18
CA SER A 78 -2.83 -15.55 7.50
C SER A 78 -3.31 -16.86 8.12
N ASP A 79 -4.40 -16.84 8.88
CA ASP A 79 -5.01 -18.01 9.51
C ASP A 79 -5.97 -18.79 8.57
N GLY A 80 -6.09 -18.37 7.31
CA GLY A 80 -6.93 -18.99 6.29
C GLY A 80 -8.39 -18.52 6.28
N ARG A 81 -8.80 -17.64 7.19
CA ARG A 81 -10.15 -17.04 7.14
C ARG A 81 -10.30 -16.23 5.85
N ARG A 82 -11.51 -16.26 5.29
CA ARG A 82 -11.85 -15.58 4.05
C ARG A 82 -13.06 -14.68 4.22
N TRP A 83 -13.02 -13.51 3.59
CA TRP A 83 -14.13 -12.58 3.57
C TRP A 83 -14.10 -11.73 2.29
N LEU A 84 -15.21 -11.09 1.95
CA LEU A 84 -15.31 -10.18 0.82
C LEU A 84 -15.32 -8.74 1.31
N THR A 85 -14.60 -7.86 0.61
CA THR A 85 -14.74 -6.42 0.83
C THR A 85 -16.17 -6.00 0.47
N ARG A 86 -16.72 -5.02 1.20
CA ARG A 86 -18.13 -4.63 1.03
C ARG A 86 -18.29 -3.38 0.19
N GLU A 87 -17.34 -2.48 0.30
CA GLU A 87 -17.35 -1.19 -0.39
C GLU A 87 -16.20 -1.08 -1.39
N PRO A 88 -16.39 -0.33 -2.49
CA PRO A 88 -15.28 0.00 -3.36
C PRO A 88 -14.16 0.72 -2.60
N ALA A 89 -12.93 0.37 -2.89
CA ALA A 89 -11.76 1.01 -2.31
C ALA A 89 -10.69 1.26 -3.38
N LEU A 90 -10.25 2.51 -3.49
CA LEU A 90 -9.10 2.87 -4.30
C LEU A 90 -7.82 2.55 -3.53
N LEU A 91 -6.87 1.94 -4.21
CA LEU A 91 -5.59 1.52 -3.65
C LEU A 91 -4.48 2.32 -4.31
N TYR A 92 -3.60 2.87 -3.51
CA TYR A 92 -2.43 3.61 -3.96
C TYR A 92 -1.16 2.99 -3.43
N TYR A 93 -0.30 2.49 -4.32
CA TYR A 93 1.00 1.90 -4.01
C TYR A 93 2.10 2.72 -4.66
N HIS A 94 3.07 3.21 -3.86
CA HIS A 94 4.17 4.03 -4.36
C HIS A 94 5.50 3.25 -4.39
N LYS A 95 6.36 3.54 -5.39
CA LYS A 95 7.65 2.85 -5.56
C LYS A 95 8.74 3.24 -4.55
N HIS A 96 8.56 4.36 -3.87
CA HIS A 96 9.61 4.92 -3.01
C HIS A 96 9.14 5.22 -1.59
N TYR A 97 7.87 5.62 -1.42
CA TYR A 97 7.33 5.88 -0.08
C TYR A 97 7.01 4.59 0.65
N TRP A 98 7.29 4.60 1.96
CA TRP A 98 7.06 3.47 2.82
C TRP A 98 5.66 3.53 3.46
N PHE A 99 4.68 3.74 2.63
CA PHE A 99 3.26 3.62 2.95
C PHE A 99 2.44 3.28 1.70
N ASN A 100 1.31 2.67 1.91
CA ASN A 100 0.25 2.56 0.92
C ASN A 100 -1.06 3.09 1.49
N ILE A 101 -1.99 3.47 0.61
CA ILE A 101 -3.23 4.14 1.01
C ILE A 101 -4.41 3.40 0.42
N VAL A 102 -5.35 3.05 1.28
CA VAL A 102 -6.65 2.48 0.94
C VAL A 102 -7.71 3.54 1.17
N THR A 103 -8.33 4.04 0.09
CA THR A 103 -9.41 5.02 0.13
C THR A 103 -10.74 4.29 0.01
N MET A 104 -11.45 4.13 1.10
CA MET A 104 -12.75 3.44 1.15
C MET A 104 -13.88 4.41 0.86
N ILE A 105 -14.68 4.09 -0.19
CA ILE A 105 -15.82 4.91 -0.63
C ILE A 105 -17.08 4.34 0.01
N ARG A 106 -17.61 5.03 1.00
CA ARG A 106 -18.75 4.57 1.81
C ARG A 106 -19.94 5.53 1.70
N GLN A 107 -21.13 5.04 2.00
CA GLN A 107 -22.35 5.86 2.02
C GLN A 107 -22.25 7.09 2.96
N LYS A 108 -21.50 6.98 4.05
CA LYS A 108 -21.28 8.04 5.04
C LYS A 108 -20.13 8.98 4.72
N GLY A 109 -19.50 8.81 3.55
CA GLY A 109 -18.33 9.58 3.12
C GLY A 109 -17.07 8.74 2.95
N ILE A 110 -15.97 9.39 2.63
CA ILE A 110 -14.68 8.78 2.34
C ILE A 110 -13.92 8.55 3.64
N SER A 111 -13.34 7.36 3.78
CA SER A 111 -12.41 7.04 4.85
C SER A 111 -11.09 6.56 4.26
N TYR A 112 -9.99 6.86 4.92
CA TYR A 112 -8.68 6.38 4.49
C TYR A 112 -8.09 5.45 5.53
N TYR A 113 -7.41 4.41 5.04
CA TYR A 113 -6.57 3.54 5.83
C TYR A 113 -5.17 3.53 5.21
N CYS A 114 -4.20 4.03 5.94
CA CYS A 114 -2.85 4.23 5.45
C CYS A 114 -1.93 3.30 6.22
N ASN A 115 -1.42 2.27 5.56
CA ASN A 115 -0.49 1.32 6.16
C ASN A 115 0.94 1.84 6.01
N LEU A 116 1.72 1.87 7.09
CA LEU A 116 3.17 1.99 7.02
C LEU A 116 3.72 0.65 6.52
N ALA A 117 4.24 0.66 5.30
CA ALA A 117 4.60 -0.54 4.58
C ALA A 117 5.81 -0.28 3.68
N SER A 118 6.56 -1.33 3.32
CA SER A 118 7.62 -1.16 2.33
C SER A 118 7.06 -0.71 0.98
N PRO A 119 7.88 -0.06 0.13
CA PRO A 119 7.56 0.08 -1.28
C PRO A 119 7.18 -1.27 -1.89
N TYR A 120 6.23 -1.25 -2.83
CA TYR A 120 5.80 -2.49 -3.46
C TYR A 120 6.85 -3.08 -4.41
N VAL A 121 6.78 -4.39 -4.57
CA VAL A 121 7.49 -5.16 -5.60
C VAL A 121 6.46 -5.89 -6.44
N LEU A 122 6.64 -5.87 -7.75
CA LEU A 122 5.88 -6.71 -8.67
C LEU A 122 6.70 -7.94 -9.04
N ASP A 123 6.07 -9.11 -9.04
CA ASP A 123 6.58 -10.30 -9.70
C ASP A 123 5.51 -10.92 -10.60
N ALA A 124 5.76 -12.10 -11.14
CA ALA A 124 4.83 -12.79 -12.04
C ALA A 124 3.50 -13.19 -11.39
N GLU A 125 3.42 -13.21 -10.05
CA GLU A 125 2.26 -13.68 -9.30
C GLU A 125 1.42 -12.55 -8.71
N ALA A 126 2.07 -11.46 -8.22
CA ALA A 126 1.41 -10.47 -7.39
C ALA A 126 2.17 -9.14 -7.26
N LEU A 127 1.45 -8.10 -6.83
CA LEU A 127 2.02 -6.96 -6.13
C LEU A 127 2.25 -7.35 -4.67
N LYS A 128 3.47 -7.17 -4.17
CA LYS A 128 3.88 -7.61 -2.83
C LYS A 128 4.47 -6.45 -2.03
N TYR A 129 4.22 -6.40 -0.73
CA TYR A 129 4.84 -5.45 0.19
C TYR A 129 4.96 -6.04 1.60
N ILE A 130 5.82 -5.43 2.42
CA ILE A 130 5.94 -5.75 3.84
C ILE A 130 5.12 -4.74 4.62
N ASP A 131 4.24 -5.24 5.45
CA ASP A 131 3.40 -4.49 6.38
C ASP A 131 4.17 -4.33 7.71
N TYR A 132 4.24 -3.10 8.20
CA TYR A 132 4.94 -2.76 9.45
C TYR A 132 3.98 -2.38 10.58
N ASP A 133 2.76 -2.86 10.53
CA ASP A 133 1.72 -2.76 11.58
C ASP A 133 1.17 -1.36 11.83
N LEU A 134 2.04 -0.36 11.83
CA LEU A 134 1.65 1.02 12.16
C LEU A 134 0.75 1.62 11.09
N ASP A 135 -0.46 2.05 11.49
CA ASP A 135 -1.47 2.54 10.55
C ASP A 135 -2.01 3.91 10.96
N ILE A 136 -2.36 4.72 9.95
CA ILE A 136 -3.11 5.96 10.17
C ILE A 136 -4.48 5.83 9.51
N LYS A 137 -5.52 5.92 10.32
CA LYS A 137 -6.91 5.93 9.84
C LYS A 137 -7.48 7.34 9.88
N ILE A 138 -8.15 7.72 8.77
CA ILE A 138 -8.88 8.99 8.67
C ILE A 138 -10.35 8.67 8.46
N PHE A 139 -11.20 9.23 9.30
CA PHE A 139 -12.65 9.05 9.27
C PHE A 139 -13.32 10.12 8.38
N PRO A 140 -14.61 9.92 7.96
CA PRO A 140 -15.31 10.88 7.10
C PRO A 140 -15.46 12.27 7.68
N ASP A 141 -15.46 12.40 9.00
CA ASP A 141 -15.51 13.68 9.74
C ASP A 141 -14.14 14.37 9.84
N GLY A 142 -13.08 13.74 9.31
CA GLY A 142 -11.72 14.24 9.34
C GLY A 142 -10.93 13.84 10.60
N GLU A 143 -11.53 13.11 11.55
CA GLU A 143 -10.78 12.57 12.69
C GLU A 143 -9.65 11.64 12.18
N LYS A 144 -8.49 11.76 12.82
CA LYS A 144 -7.30 10.95 12.51
C LYS A 144 -6.91 10.12 13.71
N ARG A 145 -6.65 8.83 13.51
CA ARG A 145 -6.18 7.93 14.55
C ARG A 145 -4.94 7.17 14.09
N LEU A 146 -3.93 7.16 14.93
CA LEU A 146 -2.82 6.24 14.82
C LEU A 146 -3.26 4.91 15.46
N LEU A 147 -3.08 3.81 14.74
CA LEU A 147 -3.53 2.49 15.15
C LEU A 147 -2.33 1.55 15.29
N ASP A 148 -2.53 0.47 16.04
CA ASP A 148 -1.68 -0.71 16.13
C ASP A 148 -0.24 -0.41 16.61
N VAL A 149 -0.06 0.67 17.40
CA VAL A 149 1.24 1.08 17.99
C VAL A 149 1.83 -0.02 18.86
N ASP A 150 1.00 -0.70 19.65
CA ASP A 150 1.44 -1.78 20.53
C ASP A 150 1.90 -3.01 19.71
N GLU A 151 1.21 -3.31 18.61
CA GLU A 151 1.59 -4.38 17.68
C GLU A 151 2.91 -4.05 16.98
N TYR A 152 3.08 -2.80 16.50
CA TYR A 152 4.34 -2.33 15.94
C TYR A 152 5.50 -2.49 16.93
N GLU A 153 5.33 -2.04 18.18
CA GLU A 153 6.38 -2.15 19.20
C GLU A 153 6.71 -3.61 19.58
N LEU A 154 5.71 -4.49 19.54
CA LEU A 154 5.90 -5.92 19.76
C LEU A 154 6.68 -6.54 18.60
N HIS A 155 6.24 -6.36 17.36
CA HIS A 155 6.87 -6.95 16.18
C HIS A 155 8.25 -6.34 15.91
N ARG A 156 8.44 -5.06 16.17
CA ARG A 156 9.75 -4.41 16.07
C ARG A 156 10.80 -5.15 16.93
N ARG A 157 10.42 -5.60 18.11
CA ARG A 157 11.29 -6.37 19.02
C ARG A 157 11.43 -7.83 18.60
N GLN A 158 10.31 -8.50 18.31
CA GLN A 158 10.28 -9.93 17.99
C GLN A 158 10.92 -10.25 16.63
N MET A 159 10.69 -9.41 15.64
CA MET A 159 11.22 -9.59 14.29
C MET A 159 12.51 -8.82 14.05
N HIS A 160 13.09 -8.19 15.12
CA HIS A 160 14.38 -7.51 15.07
C HIS A 160 14.47 -6.44 13.97
N TYR A 161 13.50 -5.49 13.91
CA TYR A 161 13.59 -4.38 12.95
C TYR A 161 14.89 -3.62 13.18
N SER A 162 15.63 -3.37 12.10
CA SER A 162 16.86 -2.59 12.19
C SER A 162 16.58 -1.13 12.56
N LYS A 163 17.57 -0.43 13.08
CA LYS A 163 17.45 1.01 13.38
C LYS A 163 17.13 1.83 12.12
N GLU A 164 17.64 1.39 10.98
CA GLU A 164 17.42 2.03 9.69
C GLU A 164 15.95 1.92 9.28
N ILE A 165 15.32 0.75 9.44
CA ILE A 165 13.88 0.55 9.18
C ILE A 165 13.05 1.45 10.10
N ASP A 166 13.34 1.48 11.40
CA ASP A 166 12.62 2.33 12.35
C ASP A 166 12.73 3.82 11.97
N GLN A 167 13.89 4.28 11.55
CA GLN A 167 14.09 5.66 11.07
C GLN A 167 13.32 5.95 9.77
N ILE A 168 13.35 5.02 8.80
CA ILE A 168 12.62 5.16 7.54
C ILE A 168 11.12 5.24 7.80
N LEU A 169 10.58 4.38 8.65
CA LEU A 169 9.15 4.40 8.98
C LEU A 169 8.75 5.71 9.64
N LYS A 170 9.52 6.21 10.62
CA LYS A 170 9.27 7.50 11.28
C LYS A 170 9.27 8.66 10.29
N ALA A 171 10.26 8.72 9.39
CA ALA A 171 10.31 9.74 8.36
C ALA A 171 9.11 9.67 7.40
N ASN A 172 8.64 8.46 7.06
CA ASN A 172 7.48 8.28 6.20
C ASN A 172 6.14 8.59 6.91
N VAL A 173 6.04 8.43 8.23
CA VAL A 173 4.90 8.96 8.99
C VAL A 173 4.81 10.47 8.84
N GLU A 174 5.92 11.21 8.95
CA GLU A 174 5.94 12.67 8.79
C GLU A 174 5.51 13.09 7.38
N ILE A 175 6.02 12.41 6.34
CA ILE A 175 5.63 12.63 4.94
C ILE A 175 4.13 12.35 4.75
N LEU A 176 3.62 11.24 5.29
CA LEU A 176 2.22 10.86 5.18
C LEU A 176 1.31 11.87 5.88
N VAL A 177 1.69 12.34 7.06
CA VAL A 177 0.95 13.38 7.79
C VAL A 177 0.93 14.70 7.01
N ASP A 178 2.05 15.08 6.37
CA ASP A 178 2.08 16.23 5.46
C ASP A 178 1.13 16.06 4.28
N TRP A 179 1.10 14.87 3.65
CA TRP A 179 0.18 14.58 2.55
C TRP A 179 -1.29 14.70 2.98
N ILE A 180 -1.63 14.16 4.15
CA ILE A 180 -2.98 14.23 4.71
C ILE A 180 -3.39 15.69 4.97
N ASN A 181 -2.53 16.46 5.62
CA ASN A 181 -2.84 17.84 6.01
C ASN A 181 -2.98 18.78 4.81
N ASN A 182 -2.18 18.55 3.76
CA ASN A 182 -2.17 19.35 2.55
C ASN A 182 -3.02 18.75 1.41
N LYS A 183 -3.82 17.70 1.70
CA LYS A 183 -4.70 17.02 0.74
C LYS A 183 -3.97 16.61 -0.55
N LYS A 184 -2.74 16.10 -0.43
CA LYS A 184 -1.92 15.69 -1.56
C LYS A 184 -2.33 14.31 -2.06
N GLY A 185 -2.22 14.06 -3.38
CA GLY A 185 -2.44 12.77 -4.01
C GLY A 185 -3.79 12.14 -3.64
N PRO A 186 -3.82 10.92 -3.06
CA PRO A 186 -5.07 10.23 -2.72
C PRO A 186 -6.01 10.97 -1.78
N PHE A 187 -5.52 11.98 -1.06
CA PHE A 187 -6.32 12.76 -0.10
C PHE A 187 -7.05 13.94 -0.73
N SER A 188 -6.82 14.23 -2.03
CA SER A 188 -7.61 15.27 -2.70
C SER A 188 -8.96 14.71 -3.16
N PRO A 189 -10.07 15.48 -3.04
CA PRO A 189 -11.37 15.06 -3.56
C PRO A 189 -11.33 14.73 -5.05
N GLU A 190 -10.62 15.55 -5.83
CA GLU A 190 -10.50 15.39 -7.29
C GLU A 190 -9.82 14.07 -7.66
N TYR A 191 -8.88 13.60 -6.84
CA TYR A 191 -8.25 12.29 -7.05
C TYR A 191 -9.25 11.15 -6.89
N VAL A 192 -10.06 11.21 -5.84
CA VAL A 192 -11.05 10.16 -5.54
C VAL A 192 -12.09 10.09 -6.64
N ASP A 193 -12.65 11.24 -7.04
CA ASP A 193 -13.65 11.34 -8.10
C ASP A 193 -13.11 10.78 -9.42
N LEU A 194 -11.92 11.23 -9.84
CA LEU A 194 -11.25 10.79 -11.07
C LEU A 194 -11.10 9.26 -11.13
N TRP A 195 -10.54 8.66 -10.08
CA TRP A 195 -10.22 7.24 -10.12
C TRP A 195 -11.43 6.35 -9.86
N TYR A 196 -12.41 6.82 -9.12
CA TYR A 196 -13.67 6.10 -8.97
C TYR A 196 -14.49 6.11 -10.27
N GLU A 197 -14.58 7.25 -10.95
CA GLU A 197 -15.18 7.31 -12.29
C GLU A 197 -14.44 6.40 -13.28
N ARG A 198 -13.12 6.37 -13.23
CA ARG A 198 -12.33 5.47 -14.09
C ARG A 198 -12.62 4.01 -13.81
N TYR A 199 -12.74 3.62 -12.55
CA TYR A 199 -13.16 2.27 -12.16
C TYR A 199 -14.53 1.92 -12.77
N ILE A 200 -15.51 2.79 -12.61
CA ILE A 200 -16.86 2.60 -13.14
C ILE A 200 -16.82 2.41 -14.67
N GLN A 201 -16.12 3.28 -15.40
CA GLN A 201 -15.99 3.18 -16.86
C GLN A 201 -15.37 1.85 -17.31
N LEU A 202 -14.37 1.34 -16.62
CA LEU A 202 -13.70 0.07 -16.93
C LEU A 202 -14.60 -1.14 -16.62
N THR A 203 -15.42 -1.05 -15.58
CA THR A 203 -16.38 -2.10 -15.20
C THR A 203 -17.49 -2.21 -16.23
N TYR A 204 -18.09 -1.07 -16.66
CA TYR A 204 -19.15 -1.07 -17.67
C TYR A 204 -18.69 -1.49 -19.08
N ARG A 205 -17.41 -1.33 -19.42
CA ARG A 205 -16.88 -1.80 -20.72
C ARG A 205 -16.70 -3.31 -20.80
N LYS A 206 -16.75 -4.01 -19.66
CA LYS A 206 -16.57 -5.46 -19.56
C LYS A 206 -17.89 -6.22 -19.43
N SER A 207 -19.00 -5.51 -19.17
CA SER A 207 -20.38 -6.04 -19.17
C SER A 207 -20.99 -5.93 -20.56
#